data_04e6a64b5de23b127f7fd72335fa9cf4
#
_entry.id   04e6a64b5de23b127f7fd72335fa9cf4
#
_cell.length_a   1.000
_cell.length_b   1.000
_cell.length_c   1.000
_cell.angle_alpha   90.00
_cell.angle_beta   90.00
_cell.angle_gamma   90.00
#
_symmetry.space_group_name_H-M   'P 1'
#
loop_
_entity.id
_entity.type
_entity.pdbx_description
1 polymer ?
#
loop_
_entity_poly.entity_id
_entity_poly.type
_entity_poly.pdbx_seq_one_letter_code
_entity_poly.pdbx_strand_id
1 'polypeptide(L)'
;KNSKVTGFFLILFAIYILLQGTLSLTKDHVSIYEVTEKKIADDNLVRGIIIRNEKLVNSDQEGYINYYVADGTKVGARTKIYSIDQTGQIYNQLANADTGEIKLNAQNTSDIRSEISSYKAAYSMSNFGETYNFKYNLDNTISELTNARLLDNVTKILKEQGGESSFQFGSAGESGIVSYTSDGLENLGMNTITAKTFENTSDDPKQLRKTESVKAGSPIYRLVTNESWSVVFPLSKEQFKNIQQEKTVTVTLKKIQAKVTPQVTTFTMDGGYYARIDLKRYMIQYINNRYLDLEIKMNDEAGLKIPKSSILQKEFYKIPVDYVVTGQSGDTIVKAVYKKNGSVDYEPCDTTILSFDDGTSQAEGEEKKEKYCYIPADDFKAGTEISTDTLGSSLFRLSETEKLDGVYCCNKGYCEFRPVEISYQNNEYCIIKKNTSGGLSAYDHIILDPKVIREDDIIY
;
A
#
# COMPACT_ATOMS: atom_id res chain seq x y z
N LYS A 1 -68.90 30.25 -32.03
CA LYS A 1 -69.17 29.29 -30.90
C LYS A 1 -67.99 28.33 -30.65
N ASN A 2 -67.12 28.07 -31.64
CA ASN A 2 -66.03 27.08 -31.52
C ASN A 2 -64.78 27.58 -30.76
N SER A 3 -64.55 28.92 -30.65
CA SER A 3 -63.39 29.51 -30.01
C SER A 3 -63.29 29.23 -28.49
N LYS A 4 -64.41 29.17 -27.79
CA LYS A 4 -64.44 28.87 -26.35
C LYS A 4 -64.15 27.40 -26.03
N VAL A 5 -64.51 26.47 -26.91
CA VAL A 5 -64.21 25.05 -26.78
C VAL A 5 -62.75 24.77 -27.06
N THR A 6 -62.16 25.42 -28.08
CA THR A 6 -60.74 25.33 -28.37
C THR A 6 -59.88 25.88 -27.22
N GLY A 7 -60.31 27.00 -26.61
CA GLY A 7 -59.63 27.59 -25.45
C GLY A 7 -59.64 26.65 -24.22
N PHE A 8 -60.78 25.96 -23.99
CA PHE A 8 -60.88 24.97 -22.90
C PHE A 8 -59.91 23.78 -23.08
N PHE A 9 -59.80 23.26 -24.30
CA PHE A 9 -58.85 22.18 -24.58
C PHE A 9 -57.41 22.59 -24.47
N LEU A 10 -57.07 23.82 -24.85
CA LEU A 10 -55.73 24.39 -24.68
C LEU A 10 -55.31 24.53 -23.20
N ILE A 11 -56.25 24.98 -22.35
CA ILE A 11 -56.05 25.07 -20.91
C ILE A 11 -55.85 23.66 -20.29
N LEU A 12 -56.65 22.69 -20.67
CA LEU A 12 -56.55 21.31 -20.20
C LEU A 12 -55.22 20.67 -20.62
N PHE A 13 -54.78 20.94 -21.86
CA PHE A 13 -53.48 20.47 -22.36
C PHE A 13 -52.31 21.18 -21.65
N ALA A 14 -52.40 22.45 -21.36
CA ALA A 14 -51.41 23.17 -20.57
C ALA A 14 -51.30 22.64 -19.14
N ILE A 15 -52.44 22.33 -18.48
CA ILE A 15 -52.47 21.71 -17.16
C ILE A 15 -51.85 20.32 -17.22
N TYR A 16 -52.14 19.52 -18.25
CA TYR A 16 -51.56 18.21 -18.45
C TYR A 16 -50.02 18.28 -18.59
N ILE A 17 -49.52 19.21 -19.41
CA ILE A 17 -48.07 19.41 -19.58
C ILE A 17 -47.43 19.86 -18.25
N LEU A 18 -48.08 20.78 -17.51
CA LEU A 18 -47.60 21.22 -16.21
C LEU A 18 -47.55 20.07 -15.19
N LEU A 19 -48.60 19.23 -15.19
CA LEU A 19 -48.67 18.06 -14.30
C LEU A 19 -47.63 17.01 -14.67
N GLN A 20 -47.42 16.73 -15.95
CA GLN A 20 -46.37 15.84 -16.44
C GLN A 20 -44.98 16.41 -16.17
N GLY A 21 -44.77 17.73 -16.33
CA GLY A 21 -43.52 18.40 -16.00
C GLY A 21 -43.19 18.32 -14.50
N THR A 22 -44.17 18.55 -13.62
CA THR A 22 -43.95 18.42 -12.17
C THR A 22 -43.69 16.97 -11.76
N LEU A 23 -44.42 15.99 -12.32
CA LEU A 23 -44.20 14.57 -12.07
C LEU A 23 -42.80 14.12 -12.58
N SER A 24 -42.33 14.64 -13.71
CA SER A 24 -40.98 14.34 -14.22
C SER A 24 -39.86 14.96 -13.37
N LEU A 25 -40.09 16.16 -12.81
CA LEU A 25 -39.12 16.83 -11.93
C LEU A 25 -39.06 16.20 -10.51
N THR A 26 -40.11 15.52 -10.09
CA THR A 26 -40.20 14.85 -8.78
C THR A 26 -39.85 13.37 -8.85
N LYS A 27 -39.57 12.81 -10.04
CA LYS A 27 -39.05 11.46 -10.17
C LYS A 27 -37.60 11.45 -9.68
N ASP A 28 -37.36 10.66 -8.66
CA ASP A 28 -35.99 10.37 -8.21
C ASP A 28 -35.21 9.71 -9.36
N HIS A 29 -34.15 10.36 -9.81
CA HIS A 29 -33.27 9.80 -10.84
C HIS A 29 -32.38 8.76 -10.20
N VAL A 30 -32.57 7.51 -10.57
CA VAL A 30 -31.76 6.40 -10.13
C VAL A 30 -30.40 6.49 -10.81
N SER A 31 -29.37 6.73 -10.03
CA SER A 31 -27.99 6.70 -10.52
C SER A 31 -27.43 5.30 -10.47
N ILE A 32 -26.95 4.82 -11.61
CA ILE A 32 -26.40 3.48 -11.79
C ILE A 32 -24.87 3.56 -11.88
N TYR A 33 -24.19 2.57 -11.30
CA TYR A 33 -22.75 2.39 -11.38
C TYR A 33 -22.42 1.02 -11.98
N GLU A 34 -21.54 0.99 -12.98
CA GLU A 34 -21.03 -0.24 -13.57
C GLU A 34 -19.88 -0.79 -12.73
N VAL A 35 -20.03 -2.02 -12.27
CA VAL A 35 -19.04 -2.70 -11.42
C VAL A 35 -17.77 -3.01 -12.22
N THR A 36 -16.66 -2.49 -11.78
CA THR A 36 -15.36 -2.70 -12.45
C THR A 36 -14.42 -3.55 -11.62
N GLU A 37 -13.65 -4.39 -12.30
CA GLU A 37 -12.58 -5.13 -11.66
C GLU A 37 -11.41 -4.21 -11.36
N LYS A 38 -11.00 -4.13 -10.08
CA LYS A 38 -9.80 -3.39 -9.69
C LYS A 38 -8.97 -4.17 -8.69
N LYS A 39 -7.65 -4.00 -8.80
CA LYS A 39 -6.71 -4.44 -7.76
C LYS A 39 -6.74 -3.43 -6.62
N ILE A 40 -6.63 -3.92 -5.39
CA ILE A 40 -6.48 -3.09 -4.19
C ILE A 40 -5.11 -2.40 -4.29
N ALA A 41 -5.06 -1.19 -4.82
CA ALA A 41 -3.78 -0.52 -5.13
C ALA A 41 -3.47 0.73 -4.31
N ASP A 42 -4.45 1.36 -3.66
CA ASP A 42 -4.28 2.79 -3.32
C ASP A 42 -3.96 3.13 -1.85
N ASP A 43 -4.08 2.24 -0.88
CA ASP A 43 -3.79 2.56 0.55
C ASP A 43 -2.58 1.80 1.14
N ASN A 44 -1.74 1.26 0.29
CA ASN A 44 -0.56 0.51 0.72
C ASN A 44 0.72 1.36 0.78
N LEU A 45 0.59 2.69 0.64
CA LEU A 45 1.71 3.60 0.81
C LEU A 45 1.96 3.83 2.30
N VAL A 46 3.12 3.44 2.76
CA VAL A 46 3.55 3.63 4.15
C VAL A 46 4.89 4.36 4.20
N ARG A 47 5.08 5.16 5.22
CA ARG A 47 6.35 5.81 5.50
C ARG A 47 7.11 5.03 6.57
N GLY A 48 8.29 4.54 6.19
CA GLY A 48 9.16 3.72 7.05
C GLY A 48 10.38 4.48 7.53
N ILE A 49 10.97 3.97 8.62
CA ILE A 49 12.22 4.46 9.23
C ILE A 49 13.34 3.48 8.89
N ILE A 50 14.46 4.02 8.47
CA ILE A 50 15.68 3.26 8.17
C ILE A 50 16.47 3.03 9.45
N ILE A 51 16.77 1.76 9.71
CA ILE A 51 17.68 1.31 10.76
C ILE A 51 18.90 0.69 10.09
N ARG A 52 20.09 1.18 10.43
CA ARG A 52 21.37 0.74 9.87
C ARG A 52 22.48 0.88 10.91
N ASN A 53 23.56 0.12 10.73
CA ASN A 53 24.75 0.24 11.57
C ASN A 53 25.62 1.40 11.08
N GLU A 54 25.69 2.45 11.86
CA GLU A 54 26.40 3.67 11.52
C GLU A 54 27.04 4.29 12.74
N LYS A 55 28.13 5.02 12.50
CA LYS A 55 28.81 5.77 13.55
C LYS A 55 29.28 7.12 13.04
N LEU A 56 29.25 8.11 13.90
CA LEU A 56 29.92 9.39 13.66
C LEU A 56 31.39 9.23 13.95
N VAL A 57 32.23 9.76 13.05
CA VAL A 57 33.66 9.88 13.23
C VAL A 57 33.98 11.34 13.50
N ASN A 58 34.62 11.57 14.63
CA ASN A 58 34.99 12.89 15.08
C ASN A 58 36.46 13.20 14.74
N SER A 59 36.77 14.46 14.60
CA SER A 59 38.13 14.91 14.45
C SER A 59 38.92 14.73 15.76
N ASP A 60 40.10 14.12 15.69
CA ASP A 60 40.98 13.99 16.85
C ASP A 60 41.75 15.29 17.14
N GLN A 61 41.83 16.19 16.18
CA GLN A 61 42.63 17.42 16.24
C GLN A 61 41.87 18.61 15.68
N GLU A 62 42.33 19.82 16.06
CA GLU A 62 41.91 21.08 15.46
C GLU A 62 42.79 21.39 14.24
N GLY A 63 42.21 21.95 13.17
CA GLY A 63 42.92 22.36 11.98
C GLY A 63 42.05 22.46 10.75
N TYR A 64 42.69 22.77 9.61
CA TYR A 64 42.02 22.83 8.31
C TYR A 64 41.88 21.44 7.73
N ILE A 65 40.64 21.10 7.29
CA ILE A 65 40.34 19.76 6.84
C ILE A 65 40.20 19.69 5.32
N ASN A 66 40.84 18.66 4.72
CA ASN A 66 40.64 18.27 3.32
C ASN A 66 40.00 16.89 3.27
N TYR A 67 39.02 16.68 2.39
CA TYR A 67 38.33 15.41 2.20
C TYR A 67 38.75 14.78 0.87
N TYR A 68 39.03 13.48 0.89
CA TYR A 68 39.52 12.70 -0.27
C TYR A 68 38.50 11.69 -0.79
N VAL A 69 37.34 11.58 -0.17
CA VAL A 69 36.30 10.62 -0.53
C VAL A 69 35.00 11.38 -0.76
N ALA A 70 34.26 11.00 -1.80
CA ALA A 70 32.95 11.57 -2.08
C ALA A 70 31.87 11.01 -1.13
N ASP A 71 30.75 11.73 -1.00
CA ASP A 71 29.59 11.26 -0.27
C ASP A 71 29.04 9.98 -0.90
N GLY A 72 28.67 9.00 -0.07
CA GLY A 72 28.13 7.72 -0.54
C GLY A 72 29.17 6.72 -1.04
N THR A 73 30.47 7.03 -1.02
CA THR A 73 31.53 6.14 -1.52
C THR A 73 31.78 4.98 -0.57
N LYS A 74 31.94 3.76 -1.10
CA LYS A 74 32.39 2.59 -0.36
C LYS A 74 33.93 2.69 -0.14
N VAL A 75 34.33 2.45 1.10
CA VAL A 75 35.73 2.55 1.50
C VAL A 75 36.19 1.31 2.28
N GLY A 76 37.47 0.97 2.13
CA GLY A 76 38.11 -0.03 2.97
C GLY A 76 38.74 0.62 4.22
N ALA A 77 39.09 -0.18 5.22
CA ALA A 77 39.63 0.28 6.50
C ALA A 77 40.88 1.18 6.37
N ARG A 78 41.66 1.00 5.33
CA ARG A 78 42.91 1.77 5.10
C ARG A 78 42.73 2.96 4.17
N THR A 79 41.52 3.17 3.65
CA THR A 79 41.25 4.30 2.74
C THR A 79 41.37 5.60 3.50
N LYS A 80 42.19 6.52 3.00
CA LYS A 80 42.34 7.88 3.54
C LYS A 80 41.08 8.68 3.21
N ILE A 81 40.36 9.10 4.24
CA ILE A 81 39.07 9.84 4.10
C ILE A 81 39.35 11.34 4.11
N TYR A 82 40.22 11.78 4.98
CA TYR A 82 40.55 13.20 5.20
C TYR A 82 41.99 13.41 5.62
N SER A 83 42.40 14.67 5.65
CA SER A 83 43.57 15.11 6.36
C SER A 83 43.31 16.39 7.14
N ILE A 84 44.05 16.60 8.19
CA ILE A 84 44.01 17.81 9.00
C ILE A 84 45.40 18.47 8.95
N ASP A 85 45.38 19.76 8.61
CA ASP A 85 46.54 20.66 8.62
C ASP A 85 46.35 21.67 9.76
N GLN A 86 47.13 21.53 10.82
CA GLN A 86 47.06 22.43 11.99
C GLN A 86 47.48 23.85 11.66
N THR A 87 48.38 24.02 10.71
CA THR A 87 48.96 25.33 10.32
C THR A 87 48.21 26.01 9.19
N GLY A 88 47.44 25.25 8.40
CA GLY A 88 46.76 25.72 7.20
C GLY A 88 47.67 26.01 6.01
N GLN A 89 48.98 25.75 6.12
CA GLN A 89 49.91 26.05 5.04
C GLN A 89 49.69 25.16 3.81
N ILE A 90 49.53 23.85 4.02
CA ILE A 90 49.28 22.90 2.93
C ILE A 90 47.89 23.10 2.38
N TYR A 91 46.89 23.37 3.26
CA TYR A 91 45.53 23.69 2.86
C TYR A 91 45.48 24.86 1.87
N ASN A 92 46.16 25.98 2.19
CA ASN A 92 46.20 27.15 1.33
C ASN A 92 46.95 26.91 0.01
N GLN A 93 47.98 26.08 0.02
CA GLN A 93 48.69 25.71 -1.20
C GLN A 93 47.83 24.85 -2.13
N LEU A 94 47.09 23.90 -1.58
CA LEU A 94 46.14 23.08 -2.34
C LEU A 94 44.99 23.92 -2.94
N ALA A 95 44.48 24.90 -2.20
CA ALA A 95 43.46 25.81 -2.68
C ALA A 95 43.94 26.67 -3.85
N ASN A 96 45.25 27.02 -3.87
CA ASN A 96 45.87 27.81 -4.93
C ASN A 96 46.50 26.96 -6.04
N ALA A 97 46.60 25.65 -5.86
CA ALA A 97 47.14 24.75 -6.88
C ALA A 97 46.18 24.64 -8.05
N ASP A 98 46.69 24.88 -9.26
CA ASP A 98 45.95 24.66 -10.48
C ASP A 98 45.57 23.18 -10.59
N THR A 99 44.27 22.89 -10.47
CA THR A 99 43.77 21.52 -10.52
C THR A 99 43.92 20.87 -11.90
N GLY A 100 44.29 21.63 -12.93
CA GLY A 100 44.55 21.17 -14.30
C GLY A 100 43.50 20.20 -14.85
N GLU A 101 43.48 19.95 -16.13
CA GLU A 101 42.56 18.96 -16.75
C GLU A 101 42.79 17.56 -16.19
N ILE A 102 41.72 16.85 -15.82
CA ILE A 102 41.77 15.42 -15.44
C ILE A 102 42.08 14.62 -16.70
N LYS A 103 43.32 14.16 -16.86
CA LYS A 103 43.70 13.26 -17.95
C LYS A 103 43.34 11.84 -17.56
N LEU A 104 42.29 11.29 -18.21
CA LEU A 104 41.93 9.89 -18.07
C LEU A 104 43.02 9.01 -18.68
N ASN A 105 43.50 8.02 -17.94
CA ASN A 105 44.36 6.99 -18.50
C ASN A 105 43.54 5.91 -19.24
N ALA A 106 44.21 4.97 -19.89
CA ALA A 106 43.56 3.92 -20.66
C ALA A 106 42.64 3.03 -19.77
N GLN A 107 43.07 2.76 -18.53
CA GLN A 107 42.30 1.97 -17.58
C GLN A 107 41.00 2.70 -17.15
N ASN A 108 41.12 3.97 -16.73
CA ASN A 108 39.98 4.78 -16.35
C ASN A 108 38.93 4.88 -17.49
N THR A 109 39.42 5.04 -18.73
CA THR A 109 38.53 5.08 -19.91
C THR A 109 37.83 3.72 -20.14
N SER A 110 38.56 2.62 -19.90
CA SER A 110 38.02 1.27 -19.98
C SER A 110 36.92 1.01 -18.95
N ASP A 111 37.15 1.44 -17.68
CA ASP A 111 36.22 1.26 -16.57
C ASP A 111 34.92 2.04 -16.82
N ILE A 112 35.01 3.30 -17.25
CA ILE A 112 33.84 4.13 -17.62
C ILE A 112 33.08 3.51 -18.79
N ARG A 113 33.77 2.99 -19.82
CA ARG A 113 33.14 2.32 -20.96
C ARG A 113 32.43 1.04 -20.54
N SER A 114 33.02 0.27 -19.63
CA SER A 114 32.40 -0.95 -19.08
C SER A 114 31.10 -0.62 -18.34
N GLU A 115 31.11 0.41 -17.48
CA GLU A 115 29.92 0.88 -16.76
C GLU A 115 28.82 1.32 -17.75
N ILE A 116 29.16 2.11 -18.78
CA ILE A 116 28.21 2.55 -19.80
C ILE A 116 27.63 1.34 -20.56
N SER A 117 28.47 0.34 -20.89
CA SER A 117 28.02 -0.85 -21.61
C SER A 117 27.12 -1.73 -20.78
N SER A 118 27.42 -1.91 -19.49
CA SER A 118 26.61 -2.64 -18.52
C SER A 118 25.24 -1.98 -18.33
N TYR A 119 25.23 -0.65 -18.20
CA TYR A 119 23.99 0.11 -18.12
C TYR A 119 23.13 -0.04 -19.38
N LYS A 120 23.73 0.09 -20.59
CA LYS A 120 22.99 -0.09 -21.84
C LYS A 120 22.39 -1.48 -21.98
N ALA A 121 23.07 -2.52 -21.50
CA ALA A 121 22.59 -3.89 -21.53
C ALA A 121 21.45 -4.16 -20.54
N ALA A 122 21.49 -3.48 -19.39
CA ALA A 122 20.51 -3.64 -18.31
C ALA A 122 19.32 -2.66 -18.39
N TYR A 123 19.41 -1.63 -19.23
CA TYR A 123 18.40 -0.58 -19.33
C TYR A 123 17.05 -1.12 -19.78
N SER A 124 16.03 -0.87 -19.00
CA SER A 124 14.62 -1.12 -19.32
C SER A 124 13.78 0.03 -18.82
N MET A 125 12.81 0.49 -19.60
CA MET A 125 11.85 1.52 -19.19
C MET A 125 11.04 1.13 -17.93
N SER A 126 10.91 -0.15 -17.65
CA SER A 126 10.22 -0.68 -16.47
C SER A 126 11.11 -0.73 -15.21
N ASN A 127 12.43 -0.52 -15.33
CA ASN A 127 13.38 -0.58 -14.22
C ASN A 127 14.24 0.69 -14.14
N PHE A 128 13.61 1.79 -13.78
CA PHE A 128 14.29 3.08 -13.67
C PHE A 128 15.33 3.13 -12.53
N GLY A 129 15.27 2.20 -11.58
CA GLY A 129 16.25 2.08 -10.49
C GLY A 129 17.69 1.90 -10.98
N GLU A 130 17.90 1.22 -12.10
CA GLU A 130 19.22 1.01 -12.70
C GLU A 130 19.86 2.32 -13.21
N THR A 131 19.08 3.32 -13.59
CA THR A 131 19.58 4.63 -13.99
C THR A 131 20.23 5.38 -12.83
N TYR A 132 19.66 5.25 -11.62
CA TYR A 132 20.25 5.82 -10.41
C TYR A 132 21.56 5.10 -10.01
N ASN A 133 21.59 3.77 -10.15
CA ASN A 133 22.80 2.99 -9.91
C ASN A 133 23.93 3.39 -10.87
N PHE A 134 23.63 3.51 -12.15
CA PHE A 134 24.59 3.94 -13.17
C PHE A 134 25.15 5.35 -12.89
N LYS A 135 24.25 6.32 -12.63
CA LYS A 135 24.67 7.68 -12.27
C LYS A 135 25.60 7.68 -11.06
N TYR A 136 25.22 6.94 -10.03
CA TYR A 136 26.01 6.84 -8.81
C TYR A 136 27.41 6.23 -9.05
N ASN A 137 27.49 5.13 -9.81
CA ASN A 137 28.78 4.48 -10.11
C ASN A 137 29.67 5.41 -10.95
N LEU A 138 29.11 6.13 -11.91
CA LEU A 138 29.85 7.08 -12.72
C LEU A 138 30.38 8.26 -11.89
N ASP A 139 29.55 8.84 -11.03
CA ASP A 139 29.93 9.93 -10.13
C ASP A 139 31.05 9.49 -9.16
N ASN A 140 30.99 8.24 -8.66
CA ASN A 140 32.07 7.68 -7.82
C ASN A 140 33.37 7.51 -8.57
N THR A 141 33.33 6.94 -9.78
CA THR A 141 34.53 6.76 -10.60
C THR A 141 35.23 8.11 -10.87
N ILE A 142 34.45 9.13 -11.22
CA ILE A 142 34.99 10.49 -11.43
C ILE A 142 35.57 11.06 -10.13
N SER A 143 34.87 10.86 -9.02
CA SER A 143 35.35 11.33 -7.69
C SER A 143 36.63 10.64 -7.25
N GLU A 144 36.77 9.33 -7.44
CA GLU A 144 37.99 8.58 -7.14
C GLU A 144 39.20 9.13 -7.93
N LEU A 145 38.99 9.42 -9.21
CA LEU A 145 40.03 9.99 -10.06
C LEU A 145 40.48 11.37 -9.58
N THR A 146 39.51 12.20 -9.20
CA THR A 146 39.81 13.55 -8.67
C THR A 146 40.54 13.48 -7.33
N ASN A 147 40.12 12.58 -6.46
CA ASN A 147 40.67 12.42 -5.11
C ASN A 147 42.08 11.80 -5.11
N ALA A 148 42.36 10.85 -6.01
CA ALA A 148 43.70 10.29 -6.20
C ALA A 148 44.68 11.39 -6.54
N ARG A 149 44.33 12.32 -7.39
CA ARG A 149 45.17 13.48 -7.75
C ARG A 149 45.41 14.42 -6.57
N LEU A 150 44.36 14.72 -5.79
CA LEU A 150 44.53 15.55 -4.59
C LEU A 150 45.53 14.91 -3.61
N LEU A 151 45.43 13.60 -3.40
CA LEU A 151 46.30 12.81 -2.56
C LEU A 151 47.78 12.85 -3.08
N ASP A 152 47.99 12.72 -4.39
CA ASP A 152 49.30 12.80 -5.01
C ASP A 152 49.90 14.19 -4.84
N ASN A 153 49.14 15.26 -5.05
CA ASN A 153 49.57 16.64 -4.85
C ASN A 153 49.96 16.91 -3.39
N VAL A 154 49.10 16.47 -2.44
CA VAL A 154 49.43 16.58 -1.00
C VAL A 154 50.74 15.85 -0.67
N THR A 155 50.90 14.63 -1.15
CA THR A 155 52.08 13.81 -0.91
C THR A 155 53.34 14.45 -1.49
N LYS A 156 53.23 15.10 -2.65
CA LYS A 156 54.33 15.83 -3.30
C LYS A 156 54.73 17.07 -2.50
N ILE A 157 53.76 17.89 -2.07
CA ILE A 157 53.97 19.08 -1.26
C ILE A 157 54.68 18.72 0.07
N LEU A 158 54.21 17.67 0.74
CA LEU A 158 54.75 17.17 2.00
C LEU A 158 56.25 16.74 1.83
N LYS A 159 56.58 16.07 0.72
CA LYS A 159 57.96 15.65 0.42
C LYS A 159 58.89 16.82 0.09
N GLU A 160 58.37 17.84 -0.59
CA GLU A 160 59.19 19.00 -1.03
C GLU A 160 59.41 20.04 0.07
N GLN A 161 58.45 20.22 0.96
CA GLN A 161 58.47 21.32 1.94
C GLN A 161 58.58 20.88 3.40
N GLY A 162 58.44 19.61 3.68
CA GLY A 162 58.30 19.13 5.06
C GLY A 162 56.92 19.50 5.63
N GLY A 163 56.76 19.42 6.93
CA GLY A 163 55.49 19.74 7.60
C GLY A 163 54.69 18.50 8.04
N GLU A 164 55.32 17.34 7.97
CA GLU A 164 54.69 16.07 8.38
C GLU A 164 54.24 16.06 9.85
N SER A 165 54.86 16.89 10.70
CA SER A 165 54.52 16.96 12.14
C SER A 165 53.21 17.69 12.42
N SER A 166 52.74 18.57 11.52
CA SER A 166 51.51 19.36 11.66
C SER A 166 50.40 18.90 10.72
N PHE A 167 50.64 17.83 9.96
CA PHE A 167 49.73 17.29 8.96
C PHE A 167 49.43 15.80 9.20
N GLN A 168 48.18 15.46 9.38
CA GLN A 168 47.77 14.10 9.68
C GLN A 168 46.66 13.60 8.72
N PHE A 169 46.82 12.36 8.22
CA PHE A 169 45.78 11.66 7.47
C PHE A 169 44.88 10.87 8.40
N GLY A 170 43.59 10.99 8.20
CA GLY A 170 42.59 10.12 8.81
C GLY A 170 42.14 9.04 7.84
N SER A 171 42.18 7.79 8.29
CA SER A 171 41.66 6.63 7.56
C SER A 171 40.34 6.20 8.10
N ALA A 172 39.55 5.42 7.31
CA ALA A 172 38.22 4.94 7.71
C ALA A 172 38.21 4.07 8.98
N GLY A 173 39.34 3.34 9.24
CA GLY A 173 39.45 2.43 10.37
C GLY A 173 38.75 1.09 10.17
N GLU A 174 37.64 1.07 9.48
CA GLU A 174 36.89 -0.13 9.07
C GLU A 174 36.25 0.08 7.70
N SER A 175 35.78 -1.00 7.09
CA SER A 175 35.11 -0.93 5.80
C SER A 175 33.68 -0.40 5.95
N GLY A 176 33.22 0.44 5.03
CA GLY A 176 31.88 1.01 5.09
C GLY A 176 31.57 1.95 3.94
N ILE A 177 30.51 2.72 4.10
CA ILE A 177 30.10 3.78 3.18
C ILE A 177 30.17 5.11 3.91
N VAL A 178 30.90 6.06 3.32
CA VAL A 178 31.10 7.41 3.89
C VAL A 178 29.85 8.26 3.59
N SER A 179 29.38 8.99 4.59
CA SER A 179 28.38 10.06 4.41
C SER A 179 28.82 11.31 5.17
N TYR A 180 28.54 12.46 4.59
CA TYR A 180 28.81 13.77 5.21
C TYR A 180 27.58 14.43 5.78
N THR A 181 26.54 13.63 6.09
CA THR A 181 25.34 14.11 6.74
C THR A 181 25.08 13.35 8.05
N SER A 182 24.48 14.03 9.03
CA SER A 182 24.02 13.45 10.30
C SER A 182 22.60 13.93 10.58
N ASP A 183 21.74 13.02 11.00
CA ASP A 183 20.36 13.31 11.41
C ASP A 183 20.16 13.23 12.93
N GLY A 184 21.22 12.87 13.68
CA GLY A 184 21.18 12.69 15.13
C GLY A 184 20.54 11.37 15.59
N LEU A 185 20.22 10.48 14.66
CA LEU A 185 19.62 9.16 14.91
C LEU A 185 20.55 8.00 14.60
N GLU A 186 21.88 8.25 14.64
CA GLU A 186 22.89 7.25 14.32
C GLU A 186 22.88 6.04 15.28
N ASN A 187 22.36 6.23 16.49
CA ASN A 187 22.21 5.17 17.50
C ASN A 187 20.83 4.51 17.47
N LEU A 188 19.99 4.84 16.46
CA LEU A 188 18.68 4.25 16.35
C LEU A 188 18.77 2.77 15.97
N GLY A 189 18.17 1.92 16.78
CA GLY A 189 18.10 0.48 16.57
C GLY A 189 16.75 -0.09 17.01
N MET A 190 16.55 -1.39 16.81
CA MET A 190 15.31 -2.07 17.20
C MET A 190 15.01 -1.95 18.71
N ASN A 191 16.01 -1.77 19.54
CA ASN A 191 15.85 -1.64 20.99
C ASN A 191 15.57 -0.19 21.45
N THR A 192 15.76 0.79 20.59
CA THR A 192 15.60 2.22 20.90
C THR A 192 14.50 2.90 20.12
N ILE A 193 13.93 2.23 19.11
CA ILE A 193 12.77 2.72 18.36
C ILE A 193 11.52 2.72 19.22
N THR A 194 10.70 3.75 19.11
CA THR A 194 9.42 3.90 19.82
C THR A 194 8.36 4.44 18.86
N ALA A 195 7.08 4.40 19.24
CA ALA A 195 5.99 4.98 18.46
C ALA A 195 6.23 6.47 18.16
N LYS A 196 6.84 7.22 19.09
CA LYS A 196 7.17 8.64 18.91
C LYS A 196 8.17 8.88 17.76
N THR A 197 9.01 7.90 17.43
CA THR A 197 9.95 8.02 16.30
C THR A 197 9.25 8.17 14.96
N PHE A 198 7.97 7.77 14.87
CA PHE A 198 7.14 7.89 13.65
C PHE A 198 6.30 9.18 13.61
N GLU A 199 6.29 10.01 14.65
CA GLU A 199 5.50 11.25 14.68
C GLU A 199 6.15 12.38 13.85
N ASN A 200 7.49 12.46 13.85
CA ASN A 200 8.23 13.42 13.05
C ASN A 200 9.07 12.68 12.00
N THR A 201 8.60 12.70 10.78
CA THR A 201 9.19 11.96 9.65
C THR A 201 9.86 12.87 8.62
N SER A 202 10.23 14.10 8.98
CA SER A 202 10.99 14.98 8.11
C SER A 202 12.48 14.63 8.13
N ASP A 203 13.08 14.47 6.94
CA ASP A 203 14.52 14.39 6.79
C ASP A 203 15.07 15.83 6.90
N ASP A 204 15.83 16.13 7.95
CA ASP A 204 16.57 17.39 8.12
C ASP A 204 18.03 17.08 8.50
N PRO A 205 18.81 16.50 7.60
CA PRO A 205 20.19 16.11 7.87
C PRO A 205 21.09 17.34 7.94
N LYS A 206 21.90 17.41 8.98
CA LYS A 206 22.95 18.42 9.15
C LYS A 206 24.17 18.06 8.33
N GLN A 207 24.72 19.01 7.58
CA GLN A 207 25.95 18.82 6.84
C GLN A 207 27.17 18.79 7.78
N LEU A 208 27.96 17.73 7.71
CA LEU A 208 29.18 17.53 8.50
C LEU A 208 30.42 18.07 7.79
N ARG A 209 30.40 18.06 6.45
CA ARG A 209 31.57 18.54 5.66
C ARG A 209 31.78 20.03 5.88
N LYS A 210 32.95 20.38 6.40
CA LYS A 210 33.38 21.75 6.61
C LYS A 210 34.32 22.18 5.49
N THR A 211 34.24 23.45 5.13
CA THR A 211 35.13 24.07 4.11
C THR A 211 36.29 24.83 4.74
N GLU A 212 36.31 24.94 6.06
CA GLU A 212 37.29 25.70 6.83
C GLU A 212 37.92 24.81 7.90
N SER A 213 38.22 25.36 9.05
CA SER A 213 38.78 24.63 10.16
C SER A 213 37.75 23.83 10.94
N VAL A 214 38.14 22.71 11.51
CA VAL A 214 37.41 21.91 12.44
C VAL A 214 38.05 21.96 13.82
N LYS A 215 37.20 21.82 14.87
CA LYS A 215 37.72 21.70 16.26
C LYS A 215 37.85 20.22 16.60
N ALA A 216 38.76 19.91 17.50
CA ALA A 216 38.89 18.57 18.08
C ALA A 216 37.53 18.13 18.68
N GLY A 217 37.13 16.89 18.47
CA GLY A 217 35.85 16.33 18.90
C GLY A 217 34.68 16.66 18.02
N SER A 218 34.80 17.51 17.00
CA SER A 218 33.70 17.79 16.06
C SER A 218 33.46 16.63 15.10
N PRO A 219 32.22 16.25 14.83
CA PRO A 219 31.92 15.22 13.85
C PRO A 219 32.24 15.72 12.44
N ILE A 220 32.97 14.89 11.68
CA ILE A 220 33.50 15.21 10.34
C ILE A 220 32.90 14.35 9.24
N TYR A 221 32.54 13.11 9.52
CA TYR A 221 31.80 12.25 8.63
C TYR A 221 31.07 11.15 9.41
N ARG A 222 30.15 10.49 8.76
CA ARG A 222 29.46 9.30 9.24
C ARG A 222 29.90 8.10 8.41
N LEU A 223 30.16 6.98 9.06
CA LEU A 223 30.48 5.71 8.41
C LEU A 223 29.37 4.71 8.64
N VAL A 224 28.77 4.21 7.56
CA VAL A 224 27.82 3.11 7.60
C VAL A 224 28.60 1.82 7.40
N THR A 225 28.72 1.00 8.46
CA THR A 225 29.65 -0.13 8.53
C THR A 225 29.13 -1.43 7.95
N ASN A 226 27.83 -1.51 7.64
CA ASN A 226 27.20 -2.69 7.07
C ASN A 226 26.23 -2.29 5.95
N GLU A 227 26.26 -3.01 4.83
CA GLU A 227 25.34 -2.80 3.72
C GLU A 227 23.93 -3.38 3.97
N SER A 228 23.79 -4.23 5.00
CA SER A 228 22.49 -4.70 5.45
C SER A 228 21.79 -3.64 6.29
N TRP A 229 20.56 -3.36 5.98
CA TRP A 229 19.75 -2.36 6.65
C TRP A 229 18.30 -2.83 6.75
N SER A 230 17.59 -2.26 7.68
CA SER A 230 16.18 -2.59 7.90
C SER A 230 15.31 -1.36 7.72
N VAL A 231 14.07 -1.59 7.35
CA VAL A 231 13.03 -0.55 7.36
C VAL A 231 11.93 -1.01 8.27
N VAL A 232 11.57 -0.17 9.23
CA VAL A 232 10.43 -0.37 10.12
C VAL A 232 9.33 0.60 9.72
N PHE A 233 8.10 0.12 9.58
CA PHE A 233 6.96 0.93 9.19
C PHE A 233 5.69 0.52 9.94
N PRO A 234 4.77 1.47 10.18
CA PRO A 234 3.49 1.20 10.83
C PRO A 234 2.54 0.47 9.89
N LEU A 235 1.66 -0.34 10.48
CA LEU A 235 0.61 -1.07 9.79
C LEU A 235 -0.75 -0.77 10.42
N SER A 236 -1.82 -0.84 9.63
CA SER A 236 -3.16 -0.98 10.17
C SER A 236 -3.35 -2.37 10.79
N LYS A 237 -4.36 -2.53 11.63
CA LYS A 237 -4.69 -3.84 12.22
C LYS A 237 -4.98 -4.90 11.16
N GLU A 238 -5.59 -4.51 10.07
CA GLU A 238 -5.92 -5.38 8.94
C GLU A 238 -4.67 -5.79 8.15
N GLN A 239 -3.81 -4.81 7.79
CA GLN A 239 -2.52 -5.06 7.17
C GLN A 239 -1.65 -6.01 8.01
N PHE A 240 -1.63 -5.79 9.34
CA PHE A 240 -0.90 -6.64 10.26
C PHE A 240 -1.37 -8.10 10.21
N LYS A 241 -2.70 -8.34 10.24
CA LYS A 241 -3.27 -9.69 10.15
C LYS A 241 -2.88 -10.39 8.84
N ASN A 242 -2.90 -9.66 7.73
CA ASN A 242 -2.59 -10.20 6.42
C ASN A 242 -1.11 -10.54 6.25
N ILE A 243 -0.21 -9.70 6.81
CA ILE A 243 1.24 -9.89 6.69
C ILE A 243 1.79 -10.86 7.75
N GLN A 244 1.13 -11.01 8.90
CA GLN A 244 1.65 -11.78 10.04
C GLN A 244 1.97 -13.24 9.72
N GLN A 245 1.27 -13.84 8.76
CA GLN A 245 1.48 -15.24 8.33
C GLN A 245 2.49 -15.35 7.18
N GLU A 246 2.87 -14.23 6.58
CA GLU A 246 3.77 -14.21 5.43
C GLU A 246 5.23 -14.18 5.89
N LYS A 247 6.11 -14.89 5.15
CA LYS A 247 7.56 -14.86 5.37
C LYS A 247 8.24 -13.73 4.63
N THR A 248 7.64 -13.30 3.54
CA THR A 248 8.16 -12.25 2.66
C THR A 248 7.02 -11.33 2.23
N VAL A 249 7.35 -10.08 1.95
CA VAL A 249 6.40 -9.10 1.42
C VAL A 249 7.01 -8.41 0.20
N THR A 250 6.22 -8.22 -0.84
CA THR A 250 6.67 -7.43 -1.99
C THR A 250 6.42 -5.95 -1.73
N VAL A 251 7.49 -5.15 -1.82
CA VAL A 251 7.41 -3.70 -1.65
C VAL A 251 8.07 -2.97 -2.80
N THR A 252 7.56 -1.79 -3.13
CA THR A 252 8.18 -0.87 -4.08
C THR A 252 8.80 0.29 -3.31
N LEU A 253 10.11 0.49 -3.45
CA LEU A 253 10.84 1.64 -2.90
C LEU A 253 10.55 2.86 -3.79
N LYS A 254 9.70 3.78 -3.35
CA LYS A 254 9.12 4.84 -4.20
C LYS A 254 10.15 5.78 -4.80
N LYS A 255 11.19 6.16 -4.05
CA LYS A 255 12.24 7.08 -4.52
C LYS A 255 12.95 6.59 -5.79
N ILE A 256 13.23 5.28 -5.85
CA ILE A 256 14.00 4.66 -6.94
C ILE A 256 13.15 3.73 -7.82
N GLN A 257 11.85 3.61 -7.54
CA GLN A 257 10.91 2.72 -8.23
C GLN A 257 11.38 1.25 -8.29
N ALA A 258 12.15 0.82 -7.28
CA ALA A 258 12.67 -0.53 -7.22
C ALA A 258 11.69 -1.45 -6.48
N LYS A 259 11.32 -2.56 -7.14
CA LYS A 259 10.49 -3.62 -6.56
C LYS A 259 11.38 -4.68 -5.92
N VAL A 260 11.14 -4.98 -4.64
CA VAL A 260 11.90 -5.96 -3.85
C VAL A 260 10.94 -6.86 -3.07
N THR A 261 11.38 -8.08 -2.76
CA THR A 261 10.61 -9.04 -1.96
C THR A 261 11.45 -9.51 -0.77
N PRO A 262 11.65 -8.65 0.25
CA PRO A 262 12.43 -8.97 1.43
C PRO A 262 11.68 -9.90 2.39
N GLN A 263 12.42 -10.47 3.34
CA GLN A 263 11.82 -11.09 4.52
C GLN A 263 11.12 -10.02 5.37
N VAL A 264 9.98 -10.38 5.94
CA VAL A 264 9.18 -9.51 6.80
C VAL A 264 9.01 -10.13 8.19
N THR A 265 9.08 -9.29 9.20
CA THR A 265 8.77 -9.65 10.59
C THR A 265 7.78 -8.62 11.14
N THR A 266 6.66 -9.09 11.64
CA THR A 266 5.65 -8.23 12.27
C THR A 266 5.80 -8.22 13.78
N PHE A 267 5.52 -7.10 14.43
CA PHE A 267 5.56 -6.95 15.89
C PHE A 267 4.63 -5.83 16.35
N THR A 268 4.38 -5.79 17.66
CA THR A 268 3.60 -4.72 18.28
C THR A 268 4.51 -3.89 19.19
N MET A 269 4.27 -2.59 19.23
CA MET A 269 5.03 -1.65 20.05
C MET A 269 4.10 -0.49 20.45
N ASP A 270 4.07 -0.16 21.74
CA ASP A 270 3.25 0.94 22.31
C ASP A 270 1.76 0.87 21.86
N GLY A 271 1.22 -0.34 21.71
CA GLY A 271 -0.16 -0.57 21.27
C GLY A 271 -0.41 -0.43 19.75
N GLY A 272 0.61 -0.06 18.98
CA GLY A 272 0.59 -0.02 17.52
C GLY A 272 1.08 -1.31 16.86
N TYR A 273 0.76 -1.46 15.59
CA TYR A 273 1.18 -2.58 14.73
C TYR A 273 2.29 -2.14 13.79
N TYR A 274 3.34 -2.93 13.66
CA TYR A 274 4.50 -2.59 12.85
C TYR A 274 5.02 -3.80 12.08
N ALA A 275 5.72 -3.54 10.98
CA ALA A 275 6.53 -4.52 10.29
C ALA A 275 7.97 -4.02 10.12
N ARG A 276 8.89 -4.96 10.08
CA ARG A 276 10.29 -4.76 9.70
C ARG A 276 10.60 -5.59 8.47
N ILE A 277 11.24 -4.98 7.50
CA ILE A 277 11.84 -5.66 6.36
C ILE A 277 13.35 -5.47 6.38
N ASP A 278 14.08 -6.52 5.96
CA ASP A 278 15.55 -6.51 5.92
C ASP A 278 16.03 -6.47 4.47
N LEU A 279 16.86 -5.50 4.16
CA LEU A 279 17.37 -5.21 2.82
C LEU A 279 18.90 -5.33 2.76
N LYS A 280 19.43 -5.81 1.62
CA LYS A 280 20.88 -5.94 1.35
C LYS A 280 21.34 -5.15 0.12
N ARG A 281 20.45 -4.36 -0.46
CA ARG A 281 20.69 -3.56 -1.67
C ARG A 281 20.17 -2.15 -1.45
N TYR A 282 20.57 -1.22 -2.30
CA TYR A 282 20.06 0.15 -2.37
C TYR A 282 20.39 1.04 -1.15
N MET A 283 21.27 0.60 -0.23
CA MET A 283 21.68 1.42 0.92
C MET A 283 22.20 2.80 0.49
N ILE A 284 23.00 2.83 -0.57
CA ILE A 284 23.66 4.03 -1.06
C ILE A 284 22.67 5.10 -1.51
N GLN A 285 21.60 4.68 -2.22
CA GLN A 285 20.56 5.59 -2.70
C GLN A 285 19.76 6.24 -1.55
N TYR A 286 19.82 5.63 -0.37
CA TYR A 286 19.16 6.09 0.85
C TYR A 286 20.15 6.52 1.95
N ILE A 287 21.45 6.68 1.61
CA ILE A 287 22.50 6.95 2.59
C ILE A 287 22.19 8.21 3.43
N ASN A 288 21.62 9.24 2.82
CA ASN A 288 21.31 10.52 3.43
C ASN A 288 19.83 10.65 3.87
N ASN A 289 19.05 9.56 3.77
CA ASN A 289 17.67 9.53 4.23
C ASN A 289 17.55 8.74 5.53
N ARG A 290 16.68 9.18 6.42
CA ARG A 290 16.22 8.42 7.59
C ARG A 290 14.87 7.80 7.32
N TYR A 291 14.04 8.44 6.52
CA TYR A 291 12.70 8.00 6.19
C TYR A 291 12.59 7.68 4.71
N LEU A 292 11.71 6.75 4.37
CA LEU A 292 11.39 6.43 2.98
C LEU A 292 9.92 6.02 2.83
N ASP A 293 9.39 6.28 1.64
CA ASP A 293 8.05 5.86 1.26
C ASP A 293 8.10 4.51 0.56
N LEU A 294 7.30 3.57 1.09
CA LEU A 294 7.13 2.21 0.60
C LEU A 294 5.70 2.01 0.11
N GLU A 295 5.55 1.35 -1.02
CA GLU A 295 4.27 0.81 -1.45
C GLU A 295 4.29 -0.71 -1.19
N ILE A 296 3.45 -1.16 -0.26
CA ILE A 296 3.35 -2.58 0.09
C ILE A 296 2.39 -3.24 -0.87
N LYS A 297 2.83 -4.31 -1.54
CA LYS A 297 1.94 -5.12 -2.34
C LYS A 297 1.28 -6.16 -1.43
N MET A 298 0.06 -5.89 -1.01
CA MET A 298 -0.80 -6.87 -0.39
C MET A 298 -1.34 -7.82 -1.47
N ASN A 299 -1.80 -9.01 -1.10
CA ASN A 299 -2.26 -10.04 -2.03
C ASN A 299 -3.00 -9.48 -3.24
N ASP A 300 -2.60 -9.96 -4.45
CA ASP A 300 -3.12 -9.57 -5.77
C ASP A 300 -4.58 -10.02 -6.01
N GLU A 301 -5.39 -10.24 -4.98
CA GLU A 301 -6.78 -10.54 -5.18
C GLU A 301 -7.47 -9.34 -5.81
N ALA A 302 -7.62 -9.44 -7.13
CA ALA A 302 -8.45 -8.51 -7.86
C ALA A 302 -9.89 -8.71 -7.38
N GLY A 303 -10.44 -7.71 -6.73
CA GLY A 303 -11.83 -7.64 -6.32
C GLY A 303 -12.67 -6.79 -7.28
N LEU A 304 -13.96 -6.74 -7.03
CA LEU A 304 -14.86 -5.84 -7.72
C LEU A 304 -14.95 -4.53 -6.94
N LYS A 305 -14.70 -3.41 -7.62
CA LYS A 305 -14.80 -2.08 -7.01
C LYS A 305 -16.23 -1.58 -7.08
N ILE A 306 -16.78 -1.18 -5.94
CA ILE A 306 -18.10 -0.56 -5.83
C ILE A 306 -18.03 0.68 -4.95
N PRO A 307 -18.86 1.71 -5.18
CA PRO A 307 -18.98 2.86 -4.29
C PRO A 307 -19.53 2.43 -2.92
N LYS A 308 -18.98 2.99 -1.85
CA LYS A 308 -19.46 2.70 -0.48
C LYS A 308 -20.94 3.09 -0.28
N SER A 309 -21.41 4.11 -0.98
CA SER A 309 -22.79 4.58 -0.93
C SER A 309 -23.82 3.55 -1.45
N SER A 310 -23.37 2.58 -2.27
CA SER A 310 -24.26 1.55 -2.84
C SER A 310 -24.54 0.39 -1.88
N ILE A 311 -23.80 0.30 -0.76
CA ILE A 311 -23.94 -0.79 0.19
C ILE A 311 -25.13 -0.52 1.11
N LEU A 312 -25.98 -1.54 1.27
CA LEU A 312 -27.04 -1.59 2.25
C LEU A 312 -26.98 -2.87 3.07
N GLN A 313 -27.61 -2.84 4.23
CA GLN A 313 -27.78 -4.02 5.09
C GLN A 313 -29.24 -4.44 5.05
N LYS A 314 -29.50 -5.72 4.75
CA LYS A 314 -30.82 -6.32 4.78
C LYS A 314 -30.84 -7.47 5.78
N GLU A 315 -31.96 -7.65 6.48
CA GLU A 315 -32.15 -8.72 7.46
C GLU A 315 -32.67 -9.99 6.80
N PHE A 316 -32.08 -11.12 7.16
CA PHE A 316 -32.41 -12.44 6.65
C PHE A 316 -32.60 -13.43 7.80
N TYR A 317 -33.53 -14.38 7.64
CA TYR A 317 -33.55 -15.57 8.48
C TYR A 317 -32.55 -16.59 7.95
N LYS A 318 -31.73 -17.15 8.85
CA LYS A 318 -30.83 -18.26 8.57
C LYS A 318 -31.54 -19.56 8.82
N ILE A 319 -31.73 -20.37 7.79
CA ILE A 319 -32.47 -21.63 7.85
C ILE A 319 -31.58 -22.79 7.36
N PRO A 320 -31.78 -24.02 7.90
CA PRO A 320 -31.13 -25.22 7.35
C PRO A 320 -31.60 -25.47 5.90
N VAL A 321 -30.67 -25.90 5.04
CA VAL A 321 -30.95 -26.18 3.61
C VAL A 321 -32.05 -27.23 3.43
N ASP A 322 -32.25 -28.14 4.39
CA ASP A 322 -33.28 -29.19 4.36
C ASP A 322 -34.70 -28.62 4.30
N TYR A 323 -34.93 -27.34 4.63
CA TYR A 323 -36.21 -26.64 4.55
C TYR A 323 -36.42 -25.93 3.21
N VAL A 324 -35.53 -26.04 2.26
CA VAL A 324 -35.70 -25.62 0.88
C VAL A 324 -36.31 -26.77 0.09
N VAL A 325 -37.51 -26.55 -0.42
CA VAL A 325 -38.26 -27.56 -1.18
C VAL A 325 -38.10 -27.28 -2.67
N THR A 326 -37.50 -28.23 -3.39
CA THR A 326 -37.33 -28.13 -4.84
C THR A 326 -38.63 -28.60 -5.54
N GLY A 327 -39.35 -27.67 -6.17
CA GLY A 327 -40.56 -27.92 -6.94
C GLY A 327 -40.33 -27.91 -8.44
N GLN A 328 -41.42 -28.02 -9.23
CA GLN A 328 -41.36 -27.97 -10.69
C GLN A 328 -40.98 -26.57 -11.22
N SER A 329 -41.22 -25.52 -10.44
CA SER A 329 -40.95 -24.12 -10.80
C SER A 329 -39.64 -23.57 -10.20
N GLY A 330 -38.85 -24.38 -9.46
CA GLY A 330 -37.63 -23.99 -8.76
C GLY A 330 -37.71 -24.26 -7.27
N ASP A 331 -36.72 -23.71 -6.56
CA ASP A 331 -36.64 -23.82 -5.10
C ASP A 331 -37.61 -22.86 -4.42
N THR A 332 -38.33 -23.36 -3.40
CA THR A 332 -39.36 -22.62 -2.66
C THR A 332 -39.32 -22.94 -1.18
N ILE A 333 -39.89 -22.09 -0.36
CA ILE A 333 -40.10 -22.31 1.07
C ILE A 333 -41.58 -22.65 1.33
N VAL A 334 -41.86 -23.71 2.07
CA VAL A 334 -43.21 -24.10 2.45
C VAL A 334 -43.53 -23.56 3.85
N LYS A 335 -44.49 -22.65 3.97
CA LYS A 335 -44.94 -22.07 5.25
C LYS A 335 -46.16 -22.77 5.80
N ALA A 336 -46.24 -22.94 7.11
CA ALA A 336 -47.43 -23.41 7.81
C ALA A 336 -48.39 -22.25 8.02
N VAL A 337 -49.64 -22.43 7.55
CA VAL A 337 -50.71 -21.46 7.68
C VAL A 337 -51.79 -22.03 8.59
N TYR A 338 -51.94 -21.46 9.78
CA TYR A 338 -52.94 -21.90 10.79
C TYR A 338 -54.29 -21.27 10.52
N LYS A 339 -55.29 -22.10 10.29
CA LYS A 339 -56.68 -21.67 10.05
C LYS A 339 -57.49 -21.55 11.34
N LYS A 340 -58.56 -20.73 11.32
CA LYS A 340 -59.42 -20.51 12.48
C LYS A 340 -60.12 -21.78 12.98
N ASN A 341 -60.25 -22.80 12.15
CA ASN A 341 -60.85 -24.11 12.47
C ASN A 341 -59.86 -25.09 13.13
N GLY A 342 -58.60 -24.67 13.36
CA GLY A 342 -57.53 -25.49 13.93
C GLY A 342 -56.75 -26.36 12.93
N SER A 343 -57.11 -26.36 11.65
CA SER A 343 -56.31 -27.03 10.62
C SER A 343 -55.10 -26.20 10.21
N VAL A 344 -54.04 -26.89 9.79
CA VAL A 344 -52.83 -26.28 9.27
C VAL A 344 -52.68 -26.63 7.80
N ASP A 345 -52.54 -25.63 6.95
CA ASP A 345 -52.21 -25.80 5.53
C ASP A 345 -50.73 -25.48 5.32
N TYR A 346 -50.10 -26.15 4.39
CA TYR A 346 -48.72 -25.98 4.03
C TYR A 346 -48.65 -25.38 2.62
N GLU A 347 -48.33 -24.10 2.55
CA GLU A 347 -48.37 -23.33 1.31
C GLU A 347 -46.94 -22.98 0.84
N PRO A 348 -46.59 -23.29 -0.43
CA PRO A 348 -45.34 -22.81 -1.01
C PRO A 348 -45.35 -21.27 -1.09
N CYS A 349 -44.23 -20.66 -0.77
CA CYS A 349 -44.02 -19.23 -0.78
C CYS A 349 -42.84 -18.91 -1.70
N ASP A 350 -43.10 -18.09 -2.73
CA ASP A 350 -42.03 -17.59 -3.58
C ASP A 350 -41.24 -16.54 -2.79
N THR A 351 -39.94 -16.79 -2.62
CA THR A 351 -39.01 -15.90 -1.91
C THR A 351 -37.61 -16.11 -2.47
N THR A 352 -36.78 -15.10 -2.37
CA THR A 352 -35.38 -15.21 -2.78
C THR A 352 -34.63 -16.08 -1.77
N ILE A 353 -33.96 -17.13 -2.23
CA ILE A 353 -33.17 -18.03 -1.40
C ILE A 353 -31.69 -17.79 -1.73
N LEU A 354 -30.94 -17.28 -0.76
CA LEU A 354 -29.50 -17.05 -0.90
C LEU A 354 -28.74 -18.23 -0.29
N SER A 355 -28.00 -18.96 -1.12
CA SER A 355 -27.13 -20.05 -0.69
C SER A 355 -25.67 -19.59 -0.75
N PHE A 356 -24.96 -19.65 0.37
CA PHE A 356 -23.52 -19.43 0.39
C PHE A 356 -22.83 -20.78 0.39
N ASP A 357 -22.01 -21.02 -0.64
CA ASP A 357 -21.07 -22.14 -0.63
C ASP A 357 -19.85 -21.68 0.16
N ASP A 358 -19.70 -22.17 1.39
CA ASP A 358 -18.60 -21.78 2.29
C ASP A 358 -17.22 -22.31 1.85
N GLY A 359 -17.15 -22.92 0.65
CA GLY A 359 -15.90 -23.32 -0.02
C GLY A 359 -15.08 -24.38 0.75
N THR A 360 -15.62 -24.92 1.83
CA THR A 360 -14.98 -25.99 2.58
C THR A 360 -15.22 -27.32 1.85
N SER A 361 -14.31 -27.66 0.92
CA SER A 361 -14.12 -29.04 0.48
C SER A 361 -13.89 -29.91 1.70
N GLN A 362 -14.79 -30.85 1.94
CA GLN A 362 -14.69 -31.82 3.03
C GLN A 362 -13.36 -32.56 2.94
N ALA A 363 -12.46 -32.34 3.90
CA ALA A 363 -11.42 -33.32 4.21
C ALA A 363 -12.13 -34.53 4.83
N GLU A 364 -11.85 -35.71 4.31
CA GLU A 364 -12.42 -36.99 4.83
C GLU A 364 -12.16 -37.07 6.34
N GLY A 365 -13.23 -36.99 7.15
CA GLY A 365 -13.16 -37.20 8.60
C GLY A 365 -13.75 -36.13 9.50
N GLU A 366 -14.25 -34.99 8.99
CA GLU A 366 -14.96 -34.00 9.81
C GLU A 366 -16.48 -34.26 9.86
N GLU A 367 -17.08 -34.02 11.04
CA GLU A 367 -18.54 -34.08 11.25
C GLU A 367 -19.25 -33.18 10.21
N LYS A 368 -20.36 -33.65 9.63
CA LYS A 368 -21.21 -32.93 8.70
C LYS A 368 -21.58 -31.57 9.29
N LYS A 369 -20.96 -30.49 8.83
CA LYS A 369 -21.45 -29.15 9.10
C LYS A 369 -22.82 -28.99 8.45
N GLU A 370 -23.80 -28.58 9.22
CA GLU A 370 -25.13 -28.24 8.71
C GLU A 370 -25.00 -27.13 7.67
N LYS A 371 -25.54 -27.35 6.49
CA LYS A 371 -25.60 -26.32 5.44
C LYS A 371 -26.78 -25.40 5.71
N TYR A 372 -26.56 -24.10 5.61
CA TYR A 372 -27.57 -23.07 5.82
C TYR A 372 -27.79 -22.25 4.54
N CYS A 373 -29.01 -21.71 4.39
CA CYS A 373 -29.34 -20.69 3.41
C CYS A 373 -30.05 -19.52 4.11
N TYR A 374 -30.26 -18.44 3.39
CA TYR A 374 -30.81 -17.21 3.90
C TYR A 374 -32.04 -16.80 3.10
N ILE A 375 -33.14 -16.44 3.79
CA ILE A 375 -34.38 -15.92 3.21
C ILE A 375 -34.68 -14.53 3.77
N PRO A 376 -35.21 -13.57 2.96
CA PRO A 376 -35.47 -12.21 3.41
C PRO A 376 -36.46 -12.19 4.60
N ALA A 377 -36.09 -11.41 5.63
CA ALA A 377 -36.97 -11.29 6.80
C ALA A 377 -38.29 -10.53 6.48
N ASP A 378 -38.28 -9.70 5.44
CA ASP A 378 -39.44 -8.91 5.01
C ASP A 378 -40.59 -9.80 4.46
N ASP A 379 -40.27 -10.99 3.94
CA ASP A 379 -41.26 -11.92 3.35
C ASP A 379 -42.00 -12.75 4.39
N PHE A 380 -41.50 -12.79 5.63
CA PHE A 380 -42.04 -13.64 6.68
C PHE A 380 -42.24 -12.87 7.99
N LYS A 381 -43.30 -13.20 8.71
CA LYS A 381 -43.48 -12.69 10.08
C LYS A 381 -42.63 -13.46 11.07
N ALA A 382 -42.08 -12.76 12.07
CA ALA A 382 -41.36 -13.42 13.14
C ALA A 382 -42.21 -14.50 13.80
N GLY A 383 -41.65 -15.70 13.98
CA GLY A 383 -42.34 -16.85 14.52
C GLY A 383 -43.13 -17.69 13.50
N THR A 384 -43.06 -17.36 12.18
CA THR A 384 -43.59 -18.23 11.11
C THR A 384 -42.86 -19.58 11.17
N GLU A 385 -43.63 -20.66 11.02
CA GLU A 385 -43.10 -22.01 10.90
C GLU A 385 -43.03 -22.41 9.43
N ILE A 386 -41.89 -22.96 9.02
CA ILE A 386 -41.61 -23.47 7.68
C ILE A 386 -41.45 -24.99 7.75
N SER A 387 -41.76 -25.69 6.67
CA SER A 387 -41.73 -27.15 6.59
C SER A 387 -40.77 -27.65 5.53
N THR A 388 -40.24 -28.86 5.74
CA THR A 388 -39.39 -29.58 4.77
C THR A 388 -40.19 -30.08 3.55
N ASP A 389 -41.54 -30.14 3.64
CA ASP A 389 -42.42 -30.58 2.56
C ASP A 389 -43.83 -29.98 2.68
N THR A 390 -44.70 -30.27 1.73
CA THR A 390 -46.09 -29.82 1.70
C THR A 390 -46.99 -30.63 2.64
N LEU A 391 -46.48 -31.62 3.36
CA LEU A 391 -47.21 -32.45 4.30
C LEU A 391 -46.94 -32.07 5.77
N GLY A 392 -45.98 -31.22 6.03
CA GLY A 392 -45.63 -30.77 7.39
C GLY A 392 -44.79 -31.79 8.17
N SER A 393 -43.93 -32.54 7.49
CA SER A 393 -43.13 -33.62 8.10
C SER A 393 -42.15 -33.15 9.16
N SER A 394 -41.54 -31.98 8.98
CA SER A 394 -40.67 -31.33 9.97
C SER A 394 -40.90 -29.82 9.92
N LEU A 395 -40.90 -29.17 11.08
CA LEU A 395 -41.15 -27.73 11.20
C LEU A 395 -39.95 -27.02 11.79
N PHE A 396 -39.64 -25.87 11.22
CA PHE A 396 -38.60 -24.95 11.73
C PHE A 396 -39.23 -23.56 11.96
N ARG A 397 -39.02 -23.01 13.14
CA ARG A 397 -39.58 -21.71 13.52
C ARG A 397 -38.61 -20.60 13.25
N LEU A 398 -38.97 -19.61 12.43
CA LEU A 398 -38.20 -18.43 12.13
C LEU A 398 -38.12 -17.53 13.37
N SER A 399 -36.94 -17.36 13.96
CA SER A 399 -36.75 -16.60 15.21
C SER A 399 -35.60 -15.60 15.16
N GLU A 400 -34.48 -15.97 14.60
CA GLU A 400 -33.25 -15.15 14.61
C GLU A 400 -32.93 -14.63 13.22
N THR A 401 -32.69 -13.33 13.12
CA THR A 401 -32.25 -12.67 11.88
C THR A 401 -30.78 -12.34 11.91
N GLU A 402 -30.13 -12.40 10.76
CA GLU A 402 -28.77 -11.98 10.52
C GLU A 402 -28.77 -10.88 9.45
N LYS A 403 -27.89 -9.84 9.64
CA LYS A 403 -27.75 -8.76 8.67
C LYS A 403 -26.69 -9.11 7.67
N LEU A 404 -27.04 -9.10 6.39
CA LEU A 404 -26.10 -9.28 5.29
C LEU A 404 -25.85 -7.94 4.58
N ASP A 405 -24.59 -7.65 4.31
CA ASP A 405 -24.19 -6.56 3.44
C ASP A 405 -24.49 -6.92 1.99
N GLY A 406 -25.03 -6.00 1.23
CA GLY A 406 -25.37 -6.23 -0.18
C GLY A 406 -25.57 -4.94 -0.96
N VAL A 407 -25.92 -5.09 -2.22
CA VAL A 407 -26.25 -3.99 -3.13
C VAL A 407 -27.48 -4.35 -3.95
N TYR A 408 -28.18 -3.35 -4.49
CA TYR A 408 -29.20 -3.58 -5.52
C TYR A 408 -28.57 -3.62 -6.90
N CYS A 409 -28.73 -4.73 -7.60
CA CYS A 409 -28.26 -4.97 -8.97
C CYS A 409 -29.41 -4.86 -9.96
N CYS A 410 -29.20 -4.20 -11.11
CA CYS A 410 -30.25 -3.81 -12.07
C CYS A 410 -29.94 -4.22 -13.51
N ASN A 411 -29.55 -5.46 -13.74
CA ASN A 411 -29.13 -5.89 -15.08
C ASN A 411 -30.27 -6.17 -16.06
N LYS A 412 -31.51 -6.36 -15.59
CA LYS A 412 -32.68 -6.78 -16.41
C LYS A 412 -33.85 -5.83 -16.32
N GLY A 413 -33.62 -4.59 -15.86
CA GLY A 413 -34.70 -3.60 -15.71
C GLY A 413 -35.50 -3.72 -14.42
N TYR A 414 -35.10 -4.58 -13.49
CA TYR A 414 -35.62 -4.67 -12.12
C TYR A 414 -34.47 -4.77 -11.13
N CYS A 415 -34.70 -4.40 -9.87
CA CYS A 415 -33.74 -4.42 -8.81
C CYS A 415 -33.76 -5.74 -8.04
N GLU A 416 -32.59 -6.36 -7.92
CA GLU A 416 -32.39 -7.60 -7.15
C GLU A 416 -31.33 -7.35 -6.09
N PHE A 417 -31.57 -7.75 -4.83
CA PHE A 417 -30.56 -7.72 -3.80
C PHE A 417 -29.48 -8.79 -4.07
N ARG A 418 -28.22 -8.36 -4.10
CA ARG A 418 -27.08 -9.25 -4.22
C ARG A 418 -26.14 -9.09 -3.03
N PRO A 419 -25.85 -10.18 -2.29
CA PRO A 419 -24.96 -10.14 -1.17
C PRO A 419 -23.53 -9.86 -1.62
N VAL A 420 -22.77 -9.17 -0.78
CA VAL A 420 -21.36 -8.85 -1.03
C VAL A 420 -20.52 -9.17 0.19
N GLU A 421 -19.32 -9.71 -0.06
CA GLU A 421 -18.30 -9.90 0.97
C GLU A 421 -17.20 -8.86 0.76
N ILE A 422 -17.06 -7.94 1.73
CA ILE A 422 -16.14 -6.82 1.64
C ILE A 422 -14.74 -7.30 2.02
N SER A 423 -13.78 -7.23 1.07
CA SER A 423 -12.37 -7.52 1.31
C SER A 423 -11.61 -6.28 1.76
N TYR A 424 -12.03 -5.10 1.30
CA TYR A 424 -11.42 -3.81 1.62
C TYR A 424 -12.43 -2.68 1.51
N GLN A 425 -12.33 -1.66 2.37
CA GLN A 425 -13.12 -0.44 2.26
C GLN A 425 -12.34 0.80 2.70
N ASN A 426 -12.64 1.92 2.04
CA ASN A 426 -12.22 3.25 2.46
C ASN A 426 -13.43 4.22 2.55
N ASN A 427 -13.18 5.53 2.55
CA ASN A 427 -14.26 6.52 2.68
C ASN A 427 -15.14 6.63 1.43
N GLU A 428 -14.66 6.24 0.25
CA GLU A 428 -15.31 6.45 -1.04
C GLU A 428 -15.81 5.15 -1.68
N TYR A 429 -15.06 4.04 -1.58
CA TYR A 429 -15.38 2.79 -2.23
C TYR A 429 -15.04 1.55 -1.38
N CYS A 430 -15.61 0.42 -1.81
CA CYS A 430 -15.29 -0.91 -1.29
C CYS A 430 -14.77 -1.81 -2.41
N ILE A 431 -13.91 -2.75 -2.04
CA ILE A 431 -13.51 -3.88 -2.89
C ILE A 431 -14.17 -5.12 -2.30
N ILE A 432 -14.93 -5.81 -3.10
CA ILE A 432 -15.64 -7.03 -2.71
C ILE A 432 -15.01 -8.25 -3.36
N LYS A 433 -15.15 -9.41 -2.72
CA LYS A 433 -14.67 -10.68 -3.26
C LYS A 433 -15.40 -11.02 -4.55
N LYS A 434 -14.66 -11.59 -5.48
CA LYS A 434 -15.23 -12.19 -6.70
C LYS A 434 -15.77 -13.58 -6.39
N ASN A 435 -16.69 -14.03 -7.25
CA ASN A 435 -17.23 -15.39 -7.22
C ASN A 435 -17.97 -15.75 -5.91
N THR A 436 -18.48 -14.76 -5.18
CA THR A 436 -19.43 -15.00 -4.10
C THR A 436 -20.70 -15.58 -4.71
N SER A 437 -21.22 -16.68 -4.14
CA SER A 437 -22.46 -17.30 -4.61
C SER A 437 -23.61 -16.30 -4.55
N GLY A 438 -24.33 -16.12 -5.66
CA GLY A 438 -25.37 -15.08 -5.77
C GLY A 438 -24.88 -13.63 -5.72
N GLY A 439 -23.55 -13.39 -5.66
CA GLY A 439 -22.94 -12.07 -5.58
C GLY A 439 -22.83 -11.36 -6.93
N LEU A 440 -21.98 -10.32 -6.96
CA LEU A 440 -21.76 -9.49 -8.14
C LEU A 440 -20.72 -10.07 -9.10
N SER A 441 -20.88 -9.73 -10.37
CA SER A 441 -19.92 -9.96 -11.45
C SER A 441 -19.39 -8.63 -11.99
N ALA A 442 -18.25 -8.68 -12.71
CA ALA A 442 -17.78 -7.53 -13.45
C ALA A 442 -18.81 -7.11 -14.50
N TYR A 443 -19.00 -5.81 -14.67
CA TYR A 443 -19.98 -5.16 -15.56
C TYR A 443 -21.43 -5.26 -15.11
N ASP A 444 -21.71 -5.77 -13.90
CA ASP A 444 -23.02 -5.62 -13.31
C ASP A 444 -23.33 -4.14 -13.03
N HIS A 445 -24.60 -3.75 -13.17
CA HIS A 445 -25.07 -2.41 -12.89
C HIS A 445 -25.69 -2.37 -11.51
N ILE A 446 -25.16 -1.54 -10.62
CA ILE A 446 -25.64 -1.41 -9.24
C ILE A 446 -26.15 0.01 -8.98
N ILE A 447 -27.05 0.14 -8.02
CA ILE A 447 -27.62 1.42 -7.61
C ILE A 447 -26.70 2.14 -6.65
N LEU A 448 -26.42 3.42 -6.91
CA LEU A 448 -25.53 4.26 -6.09
C LEU A 448 -26.13 4.65 -4.75
N ASP A 449 -27.45 4.89 -4.70
CA ASP A 449 -28.18 5.20 -3.47
C ASP A 449 -29.36 4.23 -3.31
N PRO A 450 -29.21 3.16 -2.53
CA PRO A 450 -30.24 2.15 -2.34
C PRO A 450 -31.46 2.62 -1.56
N LYS A 451 -31.45 3.84 -0.98
CA LYS A 451 -32.58 4.39 -0.21
C LYS A 451 -33.74 4.84 -1.08
N VAL A 452 -33.48 5.13 -2.36
CA VAL A 452 -34.49 5.64 -3.30
C VAL A 452 -35.28 4.55 -4.01
N ILE A 453 -34.93 3.27 -3.80
CA ILE A 453 -35.51 2.12 -4.52
C ILE A 453 -35.81 0.99 -3.56
N ARG A 454 -36.79 0.18 -3.95
CA ARG A 454 -37.11 -1.09 -3.30
C ARG A 454 -36.78 -2.25 -4.22
N GLU A 455 -36.63 -3.44 -3.63
CA GLU A 455 -36.51 -4.68 -4.38
C GLU A 455 -37.73 -4.86 -5.28
N ASP A 456 -37.55 -5.41 -6.47
CA ASP A 456 -38.54 -5.59 -7.54
C ASP A 456 -39.06 -4.30 -8.21
N ASP A 457 -38.56 -3.11 -7.85
CA ASP A 457 -38.89 -1.91 -8.58
C ASP A 457 -38.35 -1.98 -10.02
N ILE A 458 -39.22 -1.60 -10.99
CA ILE A 458 -38.82 -1.53 -12.41
C ILE A 458 -38.12 -0.22 -12.66
N ILE A 459 -36.90 -0.32 -13.19
CA ILE A 459 -36.06 0.83 -13.57
C ILE A 459 -36.12 0.99 -15.08
N TYR A 460 -36.48 2.21 -15.52
CA TYR A 460 -36.60 2.57 -16.93
C TYR A 460 -35.40 3.45 -17.35
#